data_e87c6d352d38c9ee8832dc206ab9038f
#
_entry.id   e87c6d352d38c9ee8832dc206ab9038f
#
_cell.length_a   1.000
_cell.length_b   1.000
_cell.length_c   1.000
_cell.angle_alpha   90.00
_cell.angle_beta   90.00
_cell.angle_gamma   90.00
#
_symmetry.space_group_name_H-M   'P 1'
#
loop_
_entity.id
_entity.type
_entity.pdbx_description
1 polymer ?
#
loop_
_entity_poly.entity_id
_entity_poly.type
_entity_poly.pdbx_seq_one_letter_code
_entity_poly.pdbx_strand_id
1 'polypeptide(L)'
;SDNGIGIAHDEQPYIFNRFYQAKNAEHGTGIGLALVKAFTELHHGLATVESREGEGSRFIITMPLRQAGELSSSRSEQAFSPVVETVADEDVPNQARHIDDLVLPDETARPEVLVIDDNSDIRAYLRTALSSIYKVSEAIDGKSGLEMARRIVPDLIISEIMMPVMDGLEFCSQLKQDKAISHIPVILLTARSLDDQRVEGYEHGADAYISKPFSLRLLLSRIDNLIQSRRKLSQLFSNSDENDVLEKLSNETDKTFITQLRKIIQDNLDDSEFNVERFGDEIGLSRVQLYRKVKALTGYSPVEILRKARLTRARYLLQTTERTVSEIAYAVGFSTPSYFSKCYKDEFGENPKK
;
A
#
# COMPACT_ATOMS: atom_id res chain seq x y z
N SER A 1 17.48 38.07 11.34
CA SER A 1 16.75 39.31 11.70
C SER A 1 16.43 40.10 10.46
N ASP A 2 15.30 40.74 10.44
CA ASP A 2 14.85 41.65 9.40
C ASP A 2 14.49 43.03 10.01
N ASN A 3 14.28 43.98 9.16
CA ASN A 3 13.83 45.33 9.48
C ASN A 3 12.42 45.62 8.93
N GLY A 4 11.59 44.57 8.86
CA GLY A 4 10.22 44.61 8.36
C GLY A 4 9.23 45.28 9.33
N ILE A 5 7.95 45.02 9.11
CA ILE A 5 6.84 45.62 9.89
C ILE A 5 6.79 45.16 11.36
N GLY A 6 7.59 44.15 11.74
CA GLY A 6 7.54 43.55 13.07
C GLY A 6 6.26 42.74 13.32
N ILE A 7 6.17 42.17 14.53
CA ILE A 7 5.07 41.33 14.98
C ILE A 7 4.54 41.85 16.30
N ALA A 8 3.23 42.09 16.38
CA ALA A 8 2.57 42.56 17.57
C ALA A 8 2.78 41.59 18.75
N HIS A 9 2.90 42.10 19.96
CA HIS A 9 3.26 41.30 21.15
C HIS A 9 2.24 40.19 21.45
N ASP A 10 0.97 40.45 21.21
CA ASP A 10 -0.13 39.49 21.39
C ASP A 10 -0.14 38.35 20.33
N GLU A 11 0.48 38.58 19.19
CA GLU A 11 0.59 37.57 18.12
C GLU A 11 1.83 36.66 18.25
N GLN A 12 2.92 37.11 18.89
CA GLN A 12 4.19 36.38 19.01
C GLN A 12 4.06 34.97 19.59
N PRO A 13 3.19 34.65 20.57
CA PRO A 13 3.01 33.31 21.08
C PRO A 13 2.44 32.34 20.05
N TYR A 14 1.76 32.84 19.02
CA TYR A 14 1.01 32.02 18.06
C TYR A 14 1.70 31.83 16.70
N ILE A 15 2.73 32.64 16.37
CA ILE A 15 3.38 32.60 15.05
C ILE A 15 4.05 31.27 14.70
N PHE A 16 4.38 30.47 15.70
CA PHE A 16 4.91 29.13 15.52
C PHE A 16 3.81 28.04 15.44
N ASN A 17 2.54 28.42 15.58
CA ASN A 17 1.43 27.51 15.42
C ASN A 17 1.21 27.24 13.94
N ARG A 18 0.88 26.00 13.61
CA ARG A 18 0.60 25.60 12.22
C ARG A 18 -0.57 26.39 11.66
N PHE A 19 -0.40 26.91 10.45
CA PHE A 19 -1.39 27.69 9.69
C PHE A 19 -1.75 29.05 10.30
N TYR A 20 -1.05 29.49 11.34
CA TYR A 20 -1.22 30.82 11.87
C TYR A 20 -0.62 31.85 10.89
N GLN A 21 -1.38 32.90 10.60
CA GLN A 21 -0.96 34.05 9.83
C GLN A 21 -1.26 35.31 10.65
N ALA A 22 -0.29 36.20 10.78
CA ALA A 22 -0.51 37.50 11.40
C ALA A 22 -1.49 38.32 10.56
N LYS A 23 -2.27 39.19 11.19
CA LYS A 23 -3.34 40.00 10.54
C LYS A 23 -2.88 40.81 9.34
N ASN A 24 -1.59 41.12 9.26
CA ASN A 24 -0.97 41.92 8.20
C ASN A 24 -0.14 41.10 7.19
N ALA A 25 -0.28 39.76 7.18
CA ALA A 25 0.45 38.90 6.24
C ALA A 25 -0.25 38.90 4.87
N GLU A 26 0.39 39.47 3.85
CA GLU A 26 -0.17 39.49 2.49
C GLU A 26 -0.09 38.16 1.75
N HIS A 27 0.88 37.28 2.06
CA HIS A 27 1.04 35.97 1.40
C HIS A 27 1.78 35.00 2.33
N GLY A 28 1.29 33.77 2.44
CA GLY A 28 1.98 32.68 3.16
C GLY A 28 1.04 31.54 3.50
N THR A 29 1.57 30.32 3.70
CA THR A 29 0.78 29.14 4.09
C THR A 29 0.65 28.97 5.61
N GLY A 30 1.34 29.79 6.41
CA GLY A 30 1.40 29.64 7.87
C GLY A 30 2.10 28.37 8.36
N ILE A 31 2.82 27.65 7.48
CA ILE A 31 3.46 26.36 7.78
C ILE A 31 4.95 26.55 8.10
N GLY A 32 5.63 27.53 7.52
CA GLY A 32 7.09 27.66 7.56
C GLY A 32 7.64 27.76 8.99
N LEU A 33 7.12 28.67 9.83
CA LEU A 33 7.60 28.83 11.21
C LEU A 33 7.23 27.63 12.10
N ALA A 34 6.07 27.02 11.89
CA ALA A 34 5.70 25.78 12.58
C ALA A 34 6.65 24.63 12.25
N LEU A 35 7.10 24.54 11.01
CA LEU A 35 8.09 23.56 10.57
C LEU A 35 9.46 23.82 11.21
N VAL A 36 9.91 25.08 11.23
CA VAL A 36 11.15 25.48 11.91
C VAL A 36 11.12 25.08 13.38
N LYS A 37 10.01 25.34 14.09
CA LYS A 37 9.85 24.93 15.49
C LYS A 37 9.90 23.42 15.64
N ALA A 38 9.16 22.66 14.83
CA ALA A 38 9.13 21.20 14.89
C ALA A 38 10.51 20.56 14.64
N PHE A 39 11.27 21.05 13.65
CA PHE A 39 12.64 20.56 13.40
C PHE A 39 13.59 20.95 14.53
N THR A 40 13.47 22.15 15.08
CA THR A 40 14.31 22.60 16.20
C THR A 40 14.06 21.73 17.44
N GLU A 41 12.79 21.45 17.77
CA GLU A 41 12.40 20.57 18.88
C GLU A 41 12.84 19.12 18.65
N LEU A 42 12.79 18.62 17.42
CA LEU A 42 13.28 17.26 17.06
C LEU A 42 14.78 17.11 17.36
N HIS A 43 15.55 18.20 17.23
CA HIS A 43 16.97 18.29 17.58
C HIS A 43 17.21 18.72 19.03
N HIS A 44 16.19 18.67 19.90
CA HIS A 44 16.25 19.12 21.28
C HIS A 44 16.66 20.59 21.46
N GLY A 45 16.37 21.40 20.44
CA GLY A 45 16.62 22.83 20.43
C GLY A 45 15.38 23.65 20.81
N LEU A 46 15.52 24.98 20.78
CA LEU A 46 14.48 25.93 21.09
C LEU A 46 14.41 27.00 19.99
N ALA A 47 13.21 27.29 19.49
CA ALA A 47 12.94 28.39 18.56
C ALA A 47 12.17 29.50 19.28
N THR A 48 12.70 30.71 19.25
CA THR A 48 12.09 31.91 19.86
C THR A 48 12.07 33.09 18.89
N VAL A 49 11.25 34.09 19.18
CA VAL A 49 11.16 35.33 18.42
C VAL A 49 11.30 36.54 19.36
N GLU A 50 12.03 37.53 18.91
CA GLU A 50 12.07 38.89 19.47
C GLU A 50 11.64 39.82 18.37
N SER A 51 10.52 40.57 18.58
CA SER A 51 9.99 41.47 17.57
C SER A 51 9.30 42.66 18.22
N ARG A 52 9.37 43.81 17.54
CA ARG A 52 8.59 45.00 17.85
C ARG A 52 7.94 45.52 16.59
N GLU A 53 6.69 45.91 16.71
CA GLU A 53 5.92 46.46 15.62
C GLU A 53 6.59 47.75 15.10
N GLY A 54 6.87 47.79 13.78
CA GLY A 54 7.60 48.90 13.13
C GLY A 54 9.13 48.81 13.20
N GLU A 55 9.74 47.89 13.97
CA GLU A 55 11.20 47.77 14.14
C GLU A 55 11.79 46.49 13.52
N GLY A 56 10.92 45.57 13.08
CA GLY A 56 11.33 44.29 12.49
C GLY A 56 11.32 43.13 13.48
N SER A 57 11.86 41.96 13.03
CA SER A 57 11.82 40.72 13.80
C SER A 57 13.16 40.00 13.82
N ARG A 58 13.42 39.31 14.92
CA ARG A 58 14.60 38.46 15.11
C ARG A 58 14.16 37.05 15.53
N PHE A 59 14.35 36.06 14.68
CA PHE A 59 14.12 34.67 14.99
C PHE A 59 15.41 34.04 15.49
N ILE A 60 15.35 33.37 16.63
CA ILE A 60 16.49 32.74 17.31
C ILE A 60 16.25 31.24 17.39
N ILE A 61 17.20 30.46 16.85
CA ILE A 61 17.19 28.99 16.93
C ILE A 61 18.39 28.58 17.76
N THR A 62 18.14 27.95 18.89
CA THR A 62 19.18 27.41 19.77
C THR A 62 19.19 25.88 19.66
N MET A 63 20.34 25.29 19.33
CA MET A 63 20.51 23.85 19.25
C MET A 63 21.61 23.38 20.21
N PRO A 64 21.44 22.25 20.94
CA PRO A 64 22.51 21.67 21.75
C PRO A 64 23.63 21.16 20.85
N LEU A 65 24.86 21.62 21.07
CA LEU A 65 26.05 21.09 20.42
C LEU A 65 26.39 19.72 21.06
N ARG A 66 26.00 18.62 20.41
CA ARG A 66 26.56 17.31 20.73
C ARG A 66 27.95 17.21 20.07
N GLN A 67 29.02 17.17 20.87
CA GLN A 67 30.33 16.76 20.37
C GLN A 67 30.21 15.32 19.83
N ALA A 68 30.64 15.13 18.59
CA ALA A 68 30.75 13.80 17.96
C ALA A 68 31.88 13.01 18.66
N GLY A 69 31.58 12.41 19.81
CA GLY A 69 32.60 11.76 20.67
C GLY A 69 32.11 10.56 21.47
N GLU A 70 30.84 10.17 21.38
CA GLU A 70 30.35 8.97 22.07
C GLU A 70 29.44 8.12 21.19
N LEU A 71 30.01 7.61 20.10
CA LEU A 71 29.56 6.36 19.48
C LEU A 71 30.55 5.27 19.97
N SER A 72 30.46 4.92 21.25
CA SER A 72 31.11 3.72 21.77
C SER A 72 30.42 2.48 21.20
N SER A 73 31.14 1.87 20.28
CA SER A 73 31.28 0.42 20.09
C SER A 73 30.49 -0.45 21.09
N SER A 74 29.36 -0.95 20.66
CA SER A 74 28.83 -2.25 21.05
C SER A 74 27.90 -2.79 19.94
N ARG A 75 28.51 -3.10 18.82
CA ARG A 75 27.94 -4.09 17.89
C ARG A 75 28.83 -5.33 18.04
N SER A 76 28.40 -6.24 18.86
CA SER A 76 28.86 -7.62 18.77
C SER A 76 28.41 -8.16 17.42
N GLU A 77 29.35 -8.29 16.50
CA GLU A 77 29.22 -9.10 15.29
C GLU A 77 29.08 -10.56 15.75
N GLN A 78 27.83 -11.02 15.86
CA GLN A 78 27.54 -12.43 15.74
C GLN A 78 27.25 -12.69 14.27
N ALA A 79 28.31 -13.10 13.57
CA ALA A 79 28.22 -13.71 12.25
C ALA A 79 27.41 -15.01 12.37
N PHE A 80 26.14 -14.94 11.97
CA PHE A 80 25.39 -16.13 11.62
C PHE A 80 25.77 -16.50 10.19
N SER A 81 26.66 -17.47 10.06
CA SER A 81 26.83 -18.19 8.79
C SER A 81 25.63 -19.13 8.61
N PRO A 82 24.85 -19.00 7.55
CA PRO A 82 23.90 -20.05 7.22
C PRO A 82 24.71 -21.24 6.66
N VAL A 83 24.66 -22.34 7.36
CA VAL A 83 25.06 -23.64 6.82
C VAL A 83 24.03 -23.97 5.75
N VAL A 84 24.39 -23.78 4.49
CA VAL A 84 23.65 -24.29 3.36
C VAL A 84 24.03 -25.76 3.25
N GLU A 85 23.21 -26.64 3.80
CA GLU A 85 23.21 -28.03 3.38
C GLU A 85 22.65 -28.10 1.96
N THR A 86 23.57 -28.21 1.01
CA THR A 86 23.24 -28.55 -0.37
C THR A 86 22.79 -30.01 -0.40
N VAL A 87 21.48 -30.24 -0.28
CA VAL A 87 20.88 -31.47 -0.74
C VAL A 87 20.74 -31.35 -2.26
N ALA A 88 21.56 -32.11 -2.96
CA ALA A 88 21.46 -32.28 -4.41
C ALA A 88 20.14 -32.98 -4.72
N ASP A 89 19.11 -32.24 -5.10
CA ASP A 89 17.91 -32.77 -5.74
C ASP A 89 18.17 -32.85 -7.25
N GLU A 90 18.70 -33.98 -7.66
CA GLU A 90 18.64 -34.43 -9.06
C GLU A 90 17.20 -34.89 -9.34
N ASP A 91 16.63 -34.40 -10.49
CA ASP A 91 15.32 -34.78 -11.06
C ASP A 91 14.09 -33.95 -10.64
N VAL A 92 14.16 -32.61 -10.80
CA VAL A 92 12.95 -31.79 -10.98
C VAL A 92 12.85 -31.44 -12.47
N PRO A 93 11.76 -31.81 -13.19
CA PRO A 93 11.58 -31.43 -14.58
C PRO A 93 11.68 -29.90 -14.76
N ASN A 94 12.40 -29.47 -15.79
CA ASN A 94 12.71 -28.07 -16.08
C ASN A 94 11.47 -27.15 -16.22
N GLN A 95 10.27 -27.71 -16.38
CA GLN A 95 8.99 -26.96 -16.45
C GLN A 95 8.49 -26.47 -15.08
N ALA A 96 8.87 -27.12 -13.98
CA ALA A 96 8.53 -26.63 -12.64
C ALA A 96 9.37 -25.40 -12.25
N ARG A 97 10.56 -25.23 -12.83
CA ARG A 97 11.44 -24.05 -12.59
C ARG A 97 10.95 -22.78 -13.27
N HIS A 98 10.14 -22.87 -14.33
CA HIS A 98 9.60 -21.70 -15.03
C HIS A 98 8.51 -20.93 -14.25
N ILE A 99 7.94 -21.54 -13.21
CA ILE A 99 6.89 -20.92 -12.40
C ILE A 99 7.48 -20.15 -11.21
N ASP A 100 8.65 -20.58 -10.69
CA ASP A 100 9.31 -19.97 -9.51
C ASP A 100 10.38 -18.92 -9.86
N ASP A 101 10.84 -18.83 -11.12
CA ASP A 101 11.85 -17.84 -11.56
C ASP A 101 11.29 -16.42 -11.78
N LEU A 102 10.13 -16.15 -11.22
CA LEU A 102 9.57 -14.83 -11.19
C LEU A 102 10.23 -14.04 -10.06
N VAL A 103 10.92 -12.97 -10.39
CA VAL A 103 11.21 -11.90 -9.44
C VAL A 103 9.86 -11.37 -8.94
N LEU A 104 9.32 -12.07 -7.95
CA LEU A 104 8.14 -11.62 -7.21
C LEU A 104 8.50 -10.32 -6.50
N PRO A 105 7.59 -9.36 -6.38
CA PRO A 105 7.81 -8.22 -5.50
C PRO A 105 8.24 -8.77 -4.14
N ASP A 106 9.38 -8.27 -3.65
CA ASP A 106 9.97 -8.70 -2.39
C ASP A 106 8.91 -8.54 -1.27
N GLU A 107 8.45 -9.65 -0.70
CA GLU A 107 7.44 -9.63 0.39
C GLU A 107 7.99 -8.97 1.67
N THR A 108 9.31 -8.77 1.75
CA THR A 108 9.99 -8.04 2.82
C THR A 108 10.09 -6.54 2.52
N ALA A 109 9.71 -6.10 1.30
CA ALA A 109 9.74 -4.70 0.91
C ALA A 109 8.77 -3.87 1.75
N ARG A 110 9.21 -2.65 2.11
CA ARG A 110 8.33 -1.69 2.80
C ARG A 110 7.11 -1.38 1.95
N PRO A 111 5.90 -1.29 2.56
CA PRO A 111 4.70 -0.90 1.81
C PRO A 111 4.91 0.42 1.08
N GLU A 112 4.37 0.54 -0.13
CA GLU A 112 4.52 1.72 -0.98
C GLU A 112 3.30 2.63 -0.84
N VAL A 113 3.54 3.90 -0.49
CA VAL A 113 2.52 4.95 -0.35
C VAL A 113 2.72 5.98 -1.46
N LEU A 114 1.66 6.26 -2.24
CA LEU A 114 1.65 7.34 -3.21
C LEU A 114 1.05 8.59 -2.58
N VAL A 115 1.77 9.71 -2.63
CA VAL A 115 1.33 11.02 -2.17
C VAL A 115 1.02 11.90 -3.36
N ILE A 116 -0.19 12.47 -3.41
CA ILE A 116 -0.67 13.35 -4.48
C ILE A 116 -1.09 14.68 -3.86
N ASP A 117 -0.38 15.74 -4.16
CA ASP A 117 -0.66 17.09 -3.66
C ASP A 117 0.03 18.08 -4.62
N ASP A 118 -0.59 19.19 -4.98
CA ASP A 118 0.00 20.19 -5.88
C ASP A 118 1.09 21.02 -5.18
N ASN A 119 1.04 21.10 -3.84
CA ASN A 119 2.01 21.83 -3.03
C ASN A 119 3.27 21.00 -2.78
N SER A 120 4.41 21.47 -3.30
CA SER A 120 5.72 20.83 -3.14
C SER A 120 6.17 20.67 -1.69
N ASP A 121 5.82 21.62 -0.82
CA ASP A 121 6.24 21.62 0.59
C ASP A 121 5.50 20.55 1.38
N ILE A 122 4.20 20.35 1.07
CA ILE A 122 3.39 19.28 1.67
C ILE A 122 3.90 17.92 1.20
N ARG A 123 4.20 17.76 -0.08
CA ARG A 123 4.80 16.50 -0.58
C ARG A 123 6.12 16.20 0.11
N ALA A 124 7.04 17.21 0.18
CA ALA A 124 8.33 17.04 0.86
C ALA A 124 8.18 16.71 2.35
N TYR A 125 7.23 17.34 3.04
CA TYR A 125 6.91 17.04 4.43
C TYR A 125 6.43 15.60 4.60
N LEU A 126 5.42 15.17 3.82
CA LEU A 126 4.88 13.81 3.89
C LEU A 126 5.93 12.77 3.52
N ARG A 127 6.73 13.01 2.48
CA ARG A 127 7.84 12.14 2.11
C ARG A 127 8.80 11.97 3.28
N THR A 128 9.26 13.06 3.88
CA THR A 128 10.21 13.01 5.01
C THR A 128 9.63 12.26 6.21
N ALA A 129 8.36 12.52 6.52
CA ALA A 129 7.67 11.92 7.66
C ALA A 129 7.38 10.41 7.47
N LEU A 130 7.14 9.96 6.24
CA LEU A 130 6.74 8.59 5.94
C LEU A 130 7.90 7.68 5.53
N SER A 131 9.01 8.22 5.00
CA SER A 131 10.11 7.44 4.40
C SER A 131 10.84 6.50 5.36
N SER A 132 10.72 6.69 6.68
CA SER A 132 11.29 5.76 7.67
C SER A 132 10.54 4.42 7.72
N ILE A 133 9.24 4.40 7.35
CA ILE A 133 8.35 3.24 7.48
C ILE A 133 7.92 2.74 6.10
N TYR A 134 7.65 3.64 5.16
CA TYR A 134 7.07 3.35 3.84
C TYR A 134 8.03 3.75 2.71
N LYS A 135 7.89 3.09 1.56
CA LYS A 135 8.42 3.61 0.30
C LYS A 135 7.45 4.67 -0.20
N VAL A 136 7.92 5.89 -0.46
CA VAL A 136 7.07 7.02 -0.85
C VAL A 136 7.31 7.38 -2.31
N SER A 137 6.23 7.39 -3.09
CA SER A 137 6.16 7.92 -4.46
C SER A 137 5.31 9.17 -4.47
N GLU A 138 5.55 10.10 -5.41
CA GLU A 138 4.88 11.41 -5.43
C GLU A 138 4.27 11.71 -6.80
N ALA A 139 3.13 12.43 -6.79
CA ALA A 139 2.51 13.01 -7.97
C ALA A 139 2.01 14.43 -7.64
N ILE A 140 1.85 15.27 -8.65
CA ILE A 140 1.56 16.71 -8.48
C ILE A 140 0.08 17.06 -8.68
N ASP A 141 -0.70 16.15 -9.27
CA ASP A 141 -2.13 16.30 -9.55
C ASP A 141 -2.80 14.93 -9.68
N GLY A 142 -4.12 14.89 -9.74
CA GLY A 142 -4.88 13.64 -9.83
C GLY A 142 -4.59 12.84 -11.11
N LYS A 143 -4.32 13.52 -12.24
CA LYS A 143 -4.03 12.85 -13.51
C LYS A 143 -2.69 12.10 -13.46
N SER A 144 -1.63 12.79 -13.07
CA SER A 144 -0.31 12.16 -12.87
C SER A 144 -0.34 11.10 -11.78
N GLY A 145 -1.16 11.31 -10.74
CA GLY A 145 -1.43 10.35 -9.69
C GLY A 145 -2.05 9.06 -10.21
N LEU A 146 -3.04 9.14 -11.09
CA LEU A 146 -3.70 7.97 -11.69
C LEU A 146 -2.77 7.17 -12.60
N GLU A 147 -1.97 7.86 -13.42
CA GLU A 147 -0.93 7.24 -14.26
C GLU A 147 0.13 6.52 -13.40
N MET A 148 0.57 7.17 -12.32
CA MET A 148 1.52 6.61 -11.37
C MET A 148 0.93 5.38 -10.66
N ALA A 149 -0.31 5.49 -10.16
CA ALA A 149 -1.00 4.39 -9.47
C ALA A 149 -1.12 3.13 -10.34
N ARG A 150 -1.46 3.28 -11.63
CA ARG A 150 -1.47 2.16 -12.59
C ARG A 150 -0.11 1.51 -12.80
N ARG A 151 0.96 2.32 -12.77
CA ARG A 151 2.33 1.85 -13.00
C ARG A 151 2.90 1.11 -11.80
N ILE A 152 2.77 1.68 -10.59
CA ILE A 152 3.41 1.14 -9.37
C ILE A 152 2.48 0.30 -8.51
N VAL A 153 1.14 0.42 -8.68
CA VAL A 153 0.09 -0.23 -7.87
C VAL A 153 0.42 -0.13 -6.37
N PRO A 154 0.39 1.07 -5.75
CA PRO A 154 0.81 1.27 -4.36
C PRO A 154 -0.12 0.57 -3.37
N ASP A 155 0.35 0.36 -2.14
CA ASP A 155 -0.45 -0.24 -1.06
C ASP A 155 -1.48 0.74 -0.48
N LEU A 156 -1.24 2.06 -0.62
CA LEU A 156 -2.14 3.11 -0.16
C LEU A 156 -1.85 4.42 -0.91
N ILE A 157 -2.88 5.23 -1.09
CA ILE A 157 -2.77 6.57 -1.68
C ILE A 157 -3.23 7.64 -0.68
N ILE A 158 -2.48 8.72 -0.60
CA ILE A 158 -2.86 9.95 0.11
C ILE A 158 -3.00 11.03 -0.94
N SER A 159 -4.17 11.65 -1.07
CA SER A 159 -4.41 12.68 -2.07
C SER A 159 -5.03 13.93 -1.44
N GLU A 160 -4.54 15.10 -1.82
CA GLU A 160 -5.25 16.35 -1.62
C GLU A 160 -6.55 16.32 -2.43
N ILE A 161 -7.60 17.01 -1.94
CA ILE A 161 -8.85 17.17 -2.69
C ILE A 161 -8.71 18.28 -3.72
N MET A 162 -8.24 19.45 -3.32
CA MET A 162 -8.22 20.63 -4.21
C MET A 162 -6.89 20.70 -4.95
N MET A 163 -6.87 20.22 -6.19
CA MET A 163 -5.71 20.25 -7.07
C MET A 163 -6.09 20.70 -8.48
N PRO A 164 -5.15 21.30 -9.24
CA PRO A 164 -5.37 21.62 -10.63
C PRO A 164 -5.45 20.36 -11.51
N VAL A 165 -5.95 20.50 -12.72
CA VAL A 165 -6.08 19.47 -13.78
C VAL A 165 -7.11 18.41 -13.45
N MET A 166 -6.95 17.68 -12.35
CA MET A 166 -7.88 16.67 -11.83
C MET A 166 -7.85 16.75 -10.31
N ASP A 167 -8.98 16.99 -9.69
CA ASP A 167 -9.12 17.05 -8.25
C ASP A 167 -9.10 15.66 -7.60
N GLY A 168 -8.96 15.62 -6.26
CA GLY A 168 -8.85 14.36 -5.53
C GLY A 168 -10.13 13.53 -5.51
N LEU A 169 -11.31 14.14 -5.67
CA LEU A 169 -12.59 13.42 -5.73
C LEU A 169 -12.75 12.72 -7.07
N GLU A 170 -12.49 13.44 -8.15
CA GLU A 170 -12.50 12.87 -9.50
C GLU A 170 -11.44 11.77 -9.63
N PHE A 171 -10.22 12.01 -9.14
CA PHE A 171 -9.16 11.00 -9.05
C PHE A 171 -9.64 9.74 -8.34
N CYS A 172 -10.23 9.89 -7.13
CA CYS A 172 -10.73 8.76 -6.35
C CYS A 172 -11.81 7.98 -7.10
N SER A 173 -12.78 8.68 -7.70
CA SER A 173 -13.84 8.06 -8.50
C SER A 173 -13.30 7.26 -9.69
N GLN A 174 -12.35 7.83 -10.47
CA GLN A 174 -11.71 7.14 -11.58
C GLN A 174 -10.89 5.93 -11.12
N LEU A 175 -10.15 6.07 -10.01
CA LEU A 175 -9.37 4.97 -9.42
C LEU A 175 -10.27 3.81 -8.99
N LYS A 176 -11.41 4.08 -8.32
CA LYS A 176 -12.33 3.05 -7.83
C LYS A 176 -13.09 2.33 -8.95
N GLN A 177 -13.17 2.93 -10.15
CA GLN A 177 -13.72 2.31 -11.36
C GLN A 177 -12.66 1.55 -12.17
N ASP A 178 -11.38 1.80 -11.94
CA ASP A 178 -10.31 1.15 -12.69
C ASP A 178 -10.09 -0.28 -12.22
N LYS A 179 -10.25 -1.24 -13.12
CA LYS A 179 -10.13 -2.68 -12.83
C LYS A 179 -8.79 -3.07 -12.22
N ALA A 180 -7.70 -2.38 -12.57
CA ALA A 180 -6.36 -2.73 -12.10
C ALA A 180 -6.08 -2.24 -10.67
N ILE A 181 -6.65 -1.09 -10.26
CA ILE A 181 -6.25 -0.33 -9.08
C ILE A 181 -7.39 0.02 -8.12
N SER A 182 -8.64 -0.38 -8.42
CA SER A 182 -9.83 -0.10 -7.57
C SER A 182 -9.69 -0.57 -6.12
N HIS A 183 -8.89 -1.61 -5.88
CA HIS A 183 -8.67 -2.18 -4.55
C HIS A 183 -7.78 -1.29 -3.65
N ILE A 184 -7.06 -0.31 -4.20
CA ILE A 184 -6.12 0.51 -3.44
C ILE A 184 -6.88 1.46 -2.51
N PRO A 185 -6.59 1.47 -1.20
CA PRO A 185 -7.21 2.40 -0.26
C PRO A 185 -6.73 3.83 -0.50
N VAL A 186 -7.67 4.79 -0.38
CA VAL A 186 -7.43 6.21 -0.58
C VAL A 186 -7.77 7.00 0.69
N ILE A 187 -6.81 7.80 1.16
CA ILE A 187 -7.02 8.84 2.17
C ILE A 187 -7.09 10.19 1.46
N LEU A 188 -8.20 10.89 1.58
CA LEU A 188 -8.33 12.25 1.07
C LEU A 188 -8.00 13.28 2.16
N LEU A 189 -7.12 14.23 1.83
CA LEU A 189 -6.81 15.37 2.67
C LEU A 189 -7.67 16.56 2.25
N THR A 190 -8.28 17.26 3.20
CA THR A 190 -9.21 18.35 2.92
C THR A 190 -8.97 19.57 3.81
N ALA A 191 -9.11 20.77 3.24
CA ALA A 191 -9.08 22.03 3.99
C ALA A 191 -10.43 22.38 4.65
N ARG A 192 -11.54 21.69 4.27
CA ARG A 192 -12.88 21.97 4.82
C ARG A 192 -13.18 21.10 6.04
N SER A 193 -14.07 21.60 6.92
CA SER A 193 -14.55 20.84 8.09
C SER A 193 -15.33 19.60 7.65
N LEU A 194 -15.21 18.53 8.47
CA LEU A 194 -15.75 17.19 8.18
C LEU A 194 -17.28 17.12 7.98
N ASP A 195 -18.03 18.12 8.43
CA ASP A 195 -19.50 18.08 8.44
C ASP A 195 -20.13 18.33 7.06
N ASP A 196 -19.51 19.20 6.24
CA ASP A 196 -20.05 19.53 4.91
C ASP A 196 -19.66 18.52 3.82
N GLN A 197 -18.59 17.75 4.02
CA GLN A 197 -18.06 16.81 3.03
C GLN A 197 -18.35 15.34 3.30
N ARG A 198 -18.84 15.00 4.49
CA ARG A 198 -19.19 13.60 4.80
C ARG A 198 -20.27 13.03 3.91
N VAL A 199 -21.18 13.87 3.43
CA VAL A 199 -22.28 13.44 2.56
C VAL A 199 -21.80 13.27 1.11
N GLU A 200 -21.03 14.21 0.57
CA GLU A 200 -20.50 14.12 -0.80
C GLU A 200 -19.33 13.11 -0.92
N GLY A 201 -18.55 12.96 0.12
CA GLY A 201 -17.29 12.20 0.07
C GLY A 201 -17.46 10.68 0.11
N TYR A 202 -18.48 10.16 0.79
CA TYR A 202 -18.77 8.71 0.76
C TYR A 202 -19.26 8.23 -0.61
N GLU A 203 -19.85 9.10 -1.42
CA GLU A 203 -20.30 8.79 -2.79
C GLU A 203 -19.12 8.57 -3.75
N HIS A 204 -17.94 9.15 -3.49
CA HIS A 204 -16.75 9.00 -4.33
C HIS A 204 -15.83 7.81 -3.95
N GLY A 205 -16.19 7.04 -2.92
CA GLY A 205 -15.53 5.78 -2.58
C GLY A 205 -14.17 5.89 -1.88
N ALA A 206 -13.82 7.04 -1.29
CA ALA A 206 -12.61 7.16 -0.47
C ALA A 206 -12.74 6.35 0.83
N ASP A 207 -11.63 5.74 1.26
CA ASP A 207 -11.58 4.87 2.45
C ASP A 207 -11.42 5.68 3.75
N ALA A 208 -10.88 6.92 3.68
CA ALA A 208 -10.80 7.84 4.80
C ALA A 208 -10.67 9.31 4.36
N TYR A 209 -11.12 10.22 5.24
CA TYR A 209 -10.97 11.66 5.11
C TYR A 209 -10.23 12.21 6.32
N ILE A 210 -9.28 13.12 6.08
CA ILE A 210 -8.53 13.80 7.13
C ILE A 210 -8.53 15.31 6.84
N SER A 211 -9.09 16.10 7.75
CA SER A 211 -9.09 17.55 7.63
C SER A 211 -7.72 18.14 7.96
N LYS A 212 -7.28 19.12 7.19
CA LYS A 212 -6.15 20.00 7.49
C LYS A 212 -6.62 21.08 8.49
N PRO A 213 -5.84 21.37 9.55
CA PRO A 213 -4.55 20.80 9.94
C PRO A 213 -4.68 19.42 10.62
N PHE A 214 -3.82 18.48 10.27
CA PHE A 214 -3.79 17.15 10.87
C PHE A 214 -2.47 16.86 11.61
N SER A 215 -2.54 16.00 12.61
CA SER A 215 -1.33 15.49 13.24
C SER A 215 -0.76 14.31 12.46
N LEU A 216 0.58 14.23 12.36
CA LEU A 216 1.26 13.10 11.75
C LEU A 216 0.85 11.77 12.40
N ARG A 217 0.66 11.75 13.73
CA ARG A 217 0.21 10.58 14.47
C ARG A 217 -1.15 10.07 13.98
N LEU A 218 -2.09 10.98 13.72
CA LEU A 218 -3.41 10.61 13.19
C LEU A 218 -3.28 10.00 11.79
N LEU A 219 -2.49 10.63 10.91
CA LEU A 219 -2.26 10.15 9.55
C LEU A 219 -1.63 8.75 9.57
N LEU A 220 -0.53 8.54 10.33
CA LEU A 220 0.12 7.23 10.47
C LEU A 220 -0.84 6.17 10.99
N SER A 221 -1.64 6.47 12.02
CA SER A 221 -2.65 5.54 12.53
C SER A 221 -3.70 5.16 11.47
N ARG A 222 -4.11 6.09 10.61
CA ARG A 222 -5.05 5.80 9.52
C ARG A 222 -4.43 4.95 8.43
N ILE A 223 -3.19 5.24 8.03
CA ILE A 223 -2.44 4.43 7.06
C ILE A 223 -2.33 2.98 7.56
N ASP A 224 -1.84 2.80 8.79
CA ASP A 224 -1.68 1.47 9.38
C ASP A 224 -3.01 0.71 9.46
N ASN A 225 -4.08 1.37 9.90
CA ASN A 225 -5.39 0.74 10.00
C ASN A 225 -5.92 0.28 8.65
N LEU A 226 -5.75 1.07 7.59
CA LEU A 226 -6.23 0.70 6.25
C LEU A 226 -5.40 -0.45 5.66
N ILE A 227 -4.07 -0.41 5.76
CA ILE A 227 -3.20 -1.48 5.28
C ILE A 227 -3.49 -2.79 6.06
N GLN A 228 -3.62 -2.73 7.39
CA GLN A 228 -3.92 -3.91 8.19
C GLN A 228 -5.34 -4.45 7.95
N SER A 229 -6.33 -3.59 7.73
CA SER A 229 -7.69 -4.03 7.40
C SER A 229 -7.72 -4.80 6.08
N ARG A 230 -6.95 -4.36 5.07
CA ARG A 230 -6.79 -5.08 3.81
C ARG A 230 -6.10 -6.44 4.01
N ARG A 231 -5.05 -6.49 4.82
CA ARG A 231 -4.38 -7.78 5.16
C ARG A 231 -5.31 -8.74 5.90
N LYS A 232 -6.13 -8.25 6.82
CA LYS A 232 -7.13 -9.08 7.50
C LYS A 232 -8.21 -9.60 6.55
N LEU A 233 -8.68 -8.76 5.63
CA LEU A 233 -9.66 -9.17 4.60
C LEU A 233 -9.09 -10.28 3.72
N SER A 234 -7.84 -10.17 3.30
CA SER A 234 -7.16 -11.20 2.50
C SER A 234 -6.97 -12.51 3.27
N GLN A 235 -6.72 -12.47 4.59
CA GLN A 235 -6.65 -13.66 5.43
C GLN A 235 -8.01 -14.36 5.59
N LEU A 236 -9.11 -13.62 5.60
CA LEU A 236 -10.45 -14.20 5.63
C LEU A 236 -10.75 -14.97 4.33
N PHE A 237 -10.21 -14.54 3.19
CA PHE A 237 -10.29 -15.28 1.93
C PHE A 237 -9.68 -16.67 2.01
N SER A 238 -8.67 -16.82 2.87
CA SER A 238 -7.97 -18.10 3.07
C SER A 238 -8.78 -19.12 3.90
N ASN A 239 -9.73 -18.63 4.72
CA ASN A 239 -10.35 -19.45 5.78
C ASN A 239 -11.89 -19.49 5.74
N SER A 240 -12.57 -18.77 4.83
CA SER A 240 -14.02 -18.62 4.82
C SER A 240 -14.66 -19.13 3.54
N ASP A 241 -15.96 -19.49 3.62
CA ASP A 241 -16.77 -19.84 2.46
C ASP A 241 -16.85 -18.67 1.47
N GLU A 242 -16.88 -19.01 0.19
CA GLU A 242 -16.71 -18.10 -0.94
C GLU A 242 -17.72 -16.93 -0.99
N ASN A 243 -18.94 -17.15 -0.50
CA ASN A 243 -19.99 -16.12 -0.49
C ASN A 243 -19.77 -15.05 0.58
N ASP A 244 -19.24 -15.43 1.74
CA ASP A 244 -18.94 -14.49 2.85
C ASP A 244 -17.93 -13.41 2.46
N VAL A 245 -17.07 -13.71 1.50
CA VAL A 245 -16.03 -12.78 1.08
C VAL A 245 -16.56 -11.73 0.11
N LEU A 246 -17.42 -12.13 -0.84
CA LEU A 246 -18.04 -11.17 -1.78
C LEU A 246 -18.90 -10.13 -1.05
N GLU A 247 -19.58 -10.54 0.04
CA GLU A 247 -20.37 -9.62 0.85
C GLU A 247 -19.53 -8.60 1.62
N LYS A 248 -18.28 -8.97 1.97
CA LYS A 248 -17.35 -8.09 2.70
C LYS A 248 -16.61 -7.10 1.81
N LEU A 249 -16.63 -7.29 0.49
CA LEU A 249 -16.06 -6.33 -0.45
C LEU A 249 -17.03 -5.15 -0.63
N SER A 250 -16.58 -3.95 -0.31
CA SER A 250 -17.39 -2.73 -0.45
C SER A 250 -17.45 -2.19 -1.89
N ASN A 251 -16.47 -2.54 -2.75
CA ASN A 251 -16.38 -2.01 -4.10
C ASN A 251 -16.92 -3.02 -5.13
N GLU A 252 -17.89 -2.59 -5.94
CA GLU A 252 -18.50 -3.41 -6.99
C GLU A 252 -17.51 -3.82 -8.10
N THR A 253 -16.51 -2.98 -8.40
CA THR A 253 -15.44 -3.30 -9.36
C THR A 253 -14.61 -4.48 -8.86
N ASP A 254 -14.32 -4.55 -7.55
CA ASP A 254 -13.59 -5.65 -6.96
C ASP A 254 -14.43 -6.94 -6.87
N LYS A 255 -15.74 -6.84 -6.60
CA LYS A 255 -16.67 -7.99 -6.66
C LYS A 255 -16.72 -8.59 -8.06
N THR A 256 -16.88 -7.73 -9.07
CA THR A 256 -16.87 -8.14 -10.49
C THR A 256 -15.55 -8.80 -10.86
N PHE A 257 -14.42 -8.23 -10.40
CA PHE A 257 -13.09 -8.80 -10.63
C PHE A 257 -12.96 -10.20 -10.02
N ILE A 258 -13.34 -10.40 -8.76
CA ILE A 258 -13.30 -11.72 -8.11
C ILE A 258 -14.21 -12.74 -8.81
N THR A 259 -15.38 -12.32 -9.26
CA THR A 259 -16.29 -13.20 -10.01
C THR A 259 -15.67 -13.63 -11.35
N GLN A 260 -15.04 -12.71 -12.08
CA GLN A 260 -14.31 -13.04 -13.31
C GLN A 260 -13.10 -13.95 -13.05
N LEU A 261 -12.32 -13.63 -12.01
CA LEU A 261 -11.16 -14.43 -11.59
C LEU A 261 -11.56 -15.90 -11.37
N ARG A 262 -12.65 -16.11 -10.64
CA ARG A 262 -13.18 -17.47 -10.37
C ARG A 262 -13.61 -18.18 -11.64
N LYS A 263 -14.32 -17.48 -12.51
CA LYS A 263 -14.76 -18.05 -13.79
C LYS A 263 -13.58 -18.48 -14.64
N ILE A 264 -12.57 -17.63 -14.82
CA ILE A 264 -11.36 -17.95 -15.58
C ILE A 264 -10.65 -19.17 -14.97
N ILE A 265 -10.53 -19.24 -13.65
CA ILE A 265 -9.95 -20.40 -12.97
C ILE A 265 -10.74 -21.67 -13.26
N GLN A 266 -12.07 -21.63 -13.15
CA GLN A 266 -12.93 -22.80 -13.41
C GLN A 266 -12.84 -23.28 -14.85
N ASP A 267 -12.81 -22.36 -15.80
CA ASP A 267 -12.75 -22.65 -17.24
C ASP A 267 -11.38 -23.23 -17.67
N ASN A 268 -10.32 -23.05 -16.86
CA ASN A 268 -8.94 -23.46 -17.16
C ASN A 268 -8.34 -24.43 -16.13
N LEU A 269 -9.17 -25.12 -15.33
CA LEU A 269 -8.68 -26.04 -14.29
C LEU A 269 -7.91 -27.25 -14.86
N ASP A 270 -8.32 -27.76 -16.02
CA ASP A 270 -7.77 -28.93 -16.70
C ASP A 270 -6.63 -28.59 -17.69
N ASP A 271 -6.43 -27.31 -18.01
CA ASP A 271 -5.37 -26.88 -18.92
C ASP A 271 -4.02 -26.74 -18.18
N SER A 272 -3.12 -27.73 -18.38
CA SER A 272 -1.77 -27.72 -17.80
C SER A 272 -0.87 -26.58 -18.31
N GLU A 273 -1.19 -26.00 -19.48
CA GLU A 273 -0.44 -24.90 -20.10
C GLU A 273 -0.97 -23.52 -19.68
N PHE A 274 -2.07 -23.47 -18.90
CA PHE A 274 -2.61 -22.24 -18.39
C PHE A 274 -1.68 -21.62 -17.33
N ASN A 275 -1.07 -20.51 -17.68
CA ASN A 275 -0.05 -19.80 -16.89
C ASN A 275 -0.51 -18.37 -16.52
N VAL A 276 0.32 -17.66 -15.75
CA VAL A 276 -0.01 -16.30 -15.25
C VAL A 276 -0.12 -15.27 -16.39
N GLU A 277 0.59 -15.46 -17.50
CA GLU A 277 0.52 -14.57 -18.66
C GLU A 277 -0.84 -14.68 -19.32
N ARG A 278 -1.26 -15.91 -19.68
CA ARG A 278 -2.61 -16.15 -20.21
C ARG A 278 -3.70 -15.71 -19.24
N PHE A 279 -3.50 -15.89 -17.94
CA PHE A 279 -4.42 -15.41 -16.93
C PHE A 279 -4.55 -13.87 -16.96
N GLY A 280 -3.42 -13.16 -17.08
CA GLY A 280 -3.40 -11.71 -17.26
C GLY A 280 -4.14 -11.25 -18.53
N ASP A 281 -3.87 -11.91 -19.65
CA ASP A 281 -4.50 -11.61 -20.94
C ASP A 281 -6.02 -11.80 -20.89
N GLU A 282 -6.51 -12.92 -20.35
CA GLU A 282 -7.95 -13.22 -20.24
C GLU A 282 -8.67 -12.24 -19.30
N ILE A 283 -8.01 -11.79 -18.23
CA ILE A 283 -8.61 -10.83 -17.30
C ILE A 283 -8.38 -9.38 -17.73
N GLY A 284 -7.50 -9.12 -18.72
CA GLY A 284 -7.16 -7.80 -19.24
C GLY A 284 -6.29 -6.96 -18.30
N LEU A 285 -5.34 -7.60 -17.60
CA LEU A 285 -4.38 -6.96 -16.71
C LEU A 285 -2.95 -7.39 -17.04
N SER A 286 -1.98 -6.46 -16.86
CA SER A 286 -0.58 -6.84 -16.89
C SER A 286 -0.28 -7.82 -15.74
N ARG A 287 0.77 -8.64 -15.91
CA ARG A 287 1.22 -9.61 -14.92
C ARG A 287 1.43 -9.00 -13.53
N VAL A 288 2.03 -7.80 -13.46
CA VAL A 288 2.29 -7.09 -12.20
C VAL A 288 0.98 -6.64 -11.55
N GLN A 289 0.06 -6.08 -12.33
CA GLN A 289 -1.24 -5.64 -11.85
C GLN A 289 -2.08 -6.84 -11.35
N LEU A 290 -2.11 -7.94 -12.13
CA LEU A 290 -2.81 -9.16 -11.73
C LEU A 290 -2.25 -9.69 -10.40
N TYR A 291 -0.92 -9.83 -10.29
CA TYR A 291 -0.28 -10.32 -9.08
C TYR A 291 -0.64 -9.46 -7.87
N ARG A 292 -0.44 -8.14 -7.96
CA ARG A 292 -0.69 -7.22 -6.84
C ARG A 292 -2.16 -7.19 -6.45
N LYS A 293 -3.07 -7.12 -7.43
CA LYS A 293 -4.51 -7.11 -7.14
C LYS A 293 -5.01 -8.42 -6.54
N VAL A 294 -4.64 -9.57 -7.11
CA VAL A 294 -5.03 -10.87 -6.58
C VAL A 294 -4.47 -11.05 -5.17
N LYS A 295 -3.18 -10.74 -4.94
CA LYS A 295 -2.56 -10.85 -3.61
C LYS A 295 -3.22 -9.91 -2.59
N ALA A 296 -3.53 -8.67 -2.97
CA ALA A 296 -4.19 -7.71 -2.09
C ALA A 296 -5.61 -8.13 -1.69
N LEU A 297 -6.37 -8.72 -2.62
CA LEU A 297 -7.76 -9.12 -2.37
C LEU A 297 -7.88 -10.50 -1.72
N THR A 298 -7.00 -11.45 -2.06
CA THR A 298 -7.15 -12.87 -1.66
C THR A 298 -6.07 -13.37 -0.70
N GLY A 299 -4.96 -12.65 -0.55
CA GLY A 299 -3.78 -13.11 0.19
C GLY A 299 -2.91 -14.11 -0.55
N TYR A 300 -3.36 -14.62 -1.70
CA TYR A 300 -2.66 -15.59 -2.54
C TYR A 300 -2.14 -14.96 -3.82
N SER A 301 -1.04 -15.45 -4.34
CA SER A 301 -0.63 -15.15 -5.71
C SER A 301 -1.57 -15.82 -6.73
N PRO A 302 -1.59 -15.35 -8.00
CA PRO A 302 -2.38 -16.00 -9.06
C PRO A 302 -2.05 -17.48 -9.24
N VAL A 303 -0.79 -17.88 -9.06
CA VAL A 303 -0.35 -19.29 -9.14
C VAL A 303 -0.89 -20.09 -7.97
N GLU A 304 -0.81 -19.55 -6.75
CA GLU A 304 -1.29 -20.24 -5.54
C GLU A 304 -2.80 -20.44 -5.59
N ILE A 305 -3.57 -19.43 -6.01
CA ILE A 305 -5.03 -19.57 -6.07
C ILE A 305 -5.47 -20.59 -7.14
N LEU A 306 -4.82 -20.61 -8.31
CA LEU A 306 -5.06 -21.62 -9.34
C LEU A 306 -4.70 -23.04 -8.83
N ARG A 307 -3.54 -23.18 -8.19
CA ARG A 307 -3.11 -24.45 -7.60
C ARG A 307 -4.09 -24.96 -6.54
N LYS A 308 -4.54 -24.09 -5.63
CA LYS A 308 -5.56 -24.45 -4.62
C LYS A 308 -6.87 -24.90 -5.25
N ALA A 309 -7.34 -24.21 -6.27
CA ALA A 309 -8.56 -24.57 -6.99
C ALA A 309 -8.42 -25.97 -7.66
N ARG A 310 -7.28 -26.24 -8.31
CA ARG A 310 -6.98 -27.56 -8.89
C ARG A 310 -6.95 -28.65 -7.82
N LEU A 311 -6.30 -28.41 -6.69
CA LEU A 311 -6.22 -29.37 -5.58
C LEU A 311 -7.59 -29.64 -4.93
N THR A 312 -8.40 -28.61 -4.76
CA THR A 312 -9.78 -28.76 -4.26
C THR A 312 -10.63 -29.61 -5.22
N ARG A 313 -10.52 -29.35 -6.53
CA ARG A 313 -11.18 -30.16 -7.55
C ARG A 313 -10.69 -31.61 -7.55
N ALA A 314 -9.38 -31.81 -7.39
CA ALA A 314 -8.80 -33.16 -7.29
C ALA A 314 -9.33 -33.94 -6.08
N ARG A 315 -9.43 -33.27 -4.91
CA ARG A 315 -9.98 -33.89 -3.70
C ARG A 315 -11.43 -34.37 -3.90
N TYR A 316 -12.23 -33.55 -4.56
CA TYR A 316 -13.60 -33.93 -4.93
C TYR A 316 -13.60 -35.14 -5.86
N LEU A 317 -12.76 -35.16 -6.92
CA LEU A 317 -12.69 -36.28 -7.86
C LEU A 317 -12.18 -37.60 -7.23
N LEU A 318 -11.23 -37.51 -6.28
CA LEU A 318 -10.74 -38.67 -5.53
C LEU A 318 -11.86 -39.34 -4.70
N GLN A 319 -12.81 -38.56 -4.20
CA GLN A 319 -13.93 -39.04 -3.39
C GLN A 319 -15.12 -39.53 -4.23
N THR A 320 -15.29 -39.01 -5.44
CA THR A 320 -16.53 -39.23 -6.22
C THR A 320 -16.35 -40.04 -7.48
N THR A 321 -15.12 -40.39 -7.88
CA THR A 321 -14.86 -41.12 -9.11
C THR A 321 -13.97 -42.32 -8.86
N GLU A 322 -13.97 -43.30 -9.83
CA GLU A 322 -13.12 -44.47 -9.82
C GLU A 322 -11.74 -44.24 -10.50
N ARG A 323 -11.40 -43.00 -10.85
CA ARG A 323 -10.13 -42.67 -11.52
C ARG A 323 -8.94 -42.87 -10.59
N THR A 324 -7.80 -43.23 -11.17
CA THR A 324 -6.53 -43.31 -10.45
C THR A 324 -6.00 -41.92 -10.06
N VAL A 325 -5.11 -41.87 -9.08
CA VAL A 325 -4.45 -40.66 -8.66
C VAL A 325 -3.74 -39.93 -9.83
N SER A 326 -3.11 -40.70 -10.72
CA SER A 326 -2.42 -40.17 -11.91
C SER A 326 -3.40 -39.59 -12.93
N GLU A 327 -4.51 -40.24 -13.20
CA GLU A 327 -5.56 -39.73 -14.10
C GLU A 327 -6.18 -38.44 -13.56
N ILE A 328 -6.40 -38.36 -12.24
CA ILE A 328 -6.94 -37.17 -11.61
C ILE A 328 -5.91 -36.01 -11.67
N ALA A 329 -4.61 -36.30 -11.44
CA ALA A 329 -3.58 -35.29 -11.55
C ALA A 329 -3.60 -34.59 -12.92
N TYR A 330 -3.66 -35.39 -14.00
CA TYR A 330 -3.76 -34.80 -15.35
C TYR A 330 -5.10 -34.11 -15.61
N ALA A 331 -6.20 -34.70 -15.14
CA ALA A 331 -7.54 -34.13 -15.32
C ALA A 331 -7.76 -32.78 -14.63
N VAL A 332 -6.92 -32.44 -13.65
CA VAL A 332 -6.94 -31.12 -12.98
C VAL A 332 -5.73 -30.24 -13.35
N GLY A 333 -5.09 -30.49 -14.49
CA GLY A 333 -4.09 -29.63 -15.08
C GLY A 333 -2.69 -29.69 -14.44
N PHE A 334 -2.33 -30.74 -13.71
CA PHE A 334 -0.95 -30.94 -13.30
C PHE A 334 -0.16 -31.67 -14.39
N SER A 335 1.04 -31.20 -14.67
CA SER A 335 1.93 -31.79 -15.67
C SER A 335 2.53 -33.14 -15.24
N THR A 336 2.66 -33.39 -13.94
CA THR A 336 3.19 -34.65 -13.40
C THR A 336 2.48 -35.08 -12.12
N PRO A 337 2.18 -36.44 -11.98
CA PRO A 337 1.58 -36.95 -10.74
C PRO A 337 2.45 -36.80 -9.49
N SER A 338 3.78 -36.79 -9.66
CA SER A 338 4.72 -36.61 -8.54
C SER A 338 4.61 -35.21 -7.94
N TYR A 339 4.59 -34.19 -8.78
CA TYR A 339 4.39 -32.80 -8.33
C TYR A 339 2.99 -32.60 -7.73
N PHE A 340 1.96 -33.16 -8.35
CA PHE A 340 0.61 -33.18 -7.79
C PHE A 340 0.58 -33.77 -6.38
N SER A 341 1.17 -34.92 -6.17
CA SER A 341 1.15 -35.62 -4.86
C SER A 341 1.87 -34.81 -3.78
N LYS A 342 2.99 -34.16 -4.13
CA LYS A 342 3.68 -33.21 -3.22
C LYS A 342 2.77 -32.06 -2.85
N CYS A 343 2.22 -31.33 -3.83
CA CYS A 343 1.33 -30.20 -3.58
C CYS A 343 0.08 -30.58 -2.79
N TYR A 344 -0.48 -31.76 -3.05
CA TYR A 344 -1.67 -32.28 -2.35
C TYR A 344 -1.35 -32.54 -0.86
N LYS A 345 -0.20 -33.16 -0.59
CA LYS A 345 0.27 -33.42 0.78
C LYS A 345 0.54 -32.11 1.54
N ASP A 346 1.17 -31.14 0.87
CA ASP A 346 1.47 -29.82 1.47
C ASP A 346 0.18 -29.06 1.81
N GLU A 347 -0.87 -29.16 0.96
CA GLU A 347 -2.13 -28.45 1.17
C GLU A 347 -3.05 -29.12 2.20
N PHE A 348 -3.16 -30.48 2.17
CA PHE A 348 -4.13 -31.22 2.98
C PHE A 348 -3.51 -32.04 4.12
N GLY A 349 -2.18 -32.08 4.24
CA GLY A 349 -1.46 -32.84 5.27
C GLY A 349 -1.42 -34.37 5.05
N GLU A 350 -2.05 -34.88 3.97
CA GLU A 350 -2.14 -36.29 3.65
C GLU A 350 -1.83 -36.56 2.17
N ASN A 351 -1.35 -37.77 1.88
CA ASN A 351 -1.13 -38.17 0.49
C ASN A 351 -2.48 -38.40 -0.23
N PRO A 352 -2.57 -38.08 -1.54
CA PRO A 352 -3.75 -38.40 -2.31
C PRO A 352 -3.96 -39.94 -2.32
N LYS A 353 -5.06 -40.37 -1.72
CA LYS A 353 -5.47 -41.79 -1.65
C LYS A 353 -6.86 -41.92 -2.25
N LYS A 354 -7.06 -43.07 -2.91
CA LYS A 354 -8.38 -43.53 -3.32
C LYS A 354 -9.04 -44.26 -2.17
#